data_4ebaba01cc1a083ed63138295c82e493
#
_entry.id   4ebaba01cc1a083ed63138295c82e493
#
_cell.length_a   1.000
_cell.length_b   1.000
_cell.length_c   1.000
_cell.angle_alpha   90.00
_cell.angle_beta   90.00
_cell.angle_gamma   90.00
#
_symmetry.space_group_name_H-M   'P 1'
#
loop_
_entity.id
_entity.type
_entity.pdbx_description
1 polymer ?
#
loop_
_entity_poly.entity_id
_entity_poly.type
_entity_poly.pdbx_seq_one_letter_code
_entity_poly.pdbx_strand_id
1 'polypeptide(L)'
;MEKGFKKWSKDDSKVLSRFLSEYADLPIVAHCAEYDYEKVLLKAFKDVETLEWLPPVERWRCTQILAKSKLKLPKYGLDEVLEGCGLEAREPGKPHEAEKDAECAANVYLHLNTLPDLKESELGFWNQ
;
A
#
# COMPACT_ATOMS: atom_id res chain seq x y z
N MET A 1 -5.41 -22.52 21.22
CA MET A 1 -4.42 -22.84 20.21
C MET A 1 -4.48 -21.84 19.07
N GLU A 2 -3.37 -21.31 18.69
CA GLU A 2 -3.32 -20.40 17.58
C GLU A 2 -3.51 -21.14 16.27
N LYS A 3 -4.35 -20.59 15.42
CA LYS A 3 -4.62 -21.18 14.12
C LYS A 3 -4.04 -20.31 13.04
N GLY A 4 -3.07 -20.83 12.33
CA GLY A 4 -2.63 -20.24 11.09
C GLY A 4 -1.69 -19.06 11.15
N PHE A 5 -1.27 -18.64 12.33
CA PHE A 5 -0.31 -17.55 12.43
C PHE A 5 1.11 -18.10 12.45
N LYS A 6 1.76 -18.00 11.34
CA LYS A 6 3.15 -18.37 11.24
C LYS A 6 4.01 -17.21 11.70
N LYS A 7 4.97 -17.47 12.56
CA LYS A 7 5.92 -16.45 12.97
C LYS A 7 6.85 -16.13 11.80
N TRP A 8 7.09 -14.85 11.57
CA TRP A 8 8.01 -14.42 10.51
C TRP A 8 9.41 -14.98 10.76
N SER A 9 10.04 -15.51 9.72
CA SER A 9 11.35 -16.14 9.81
C SER A 9 12.34 -15.49 8.84
N LYS A 10 13.62 -15.85 8.98
CA LYS A 10 14.65 -15.41 8.02
C LYS A 10 14.33 -15.91 6.61
N ASP A 11 13.79 -17.10 6.49
CA ASP A 11 13.40 -17.64 5.18
C ASP A 11 12.30 -16.80 4.56
N ASP A 12 11.35 -16.33 5.36
CA ASP A 12 10.29 -15.44 4.86
C ASP A 12 10.88 -14.15 4.30
N SER A 13 11.84 -13.56 5.01
CA SER A 13 12.54 -12.36 4.52
C SER A 13 13.27 -12.63 3.21
N LYS A 14 13.94 -13.78 3.12
CA LYS A 14 14.70 -14.17 1.93
C LYS A 14 13.78 -14.36 0.73
N VAL A 15 12.66 -15.05 0.93
CA VAL A 15 11.69 -15.31 -0.13
C VAL A 15 11.09 -14.00 -0.64
N LEU A 16 10.65 -13.14 0.27
CA LEU A 16 10.07 -11.86 -0.12
C LEU A 16 11.08 -10.96 -0.82
N SER A 17 12.30 -10.88 -0.27
CA SER A 17 13.37 -10.07 -0.87
C SER A 17 13.69 -10.53 -2.28
N ARG A 18 13.79 -11.85 -2.48
CA ARG A 18 14.06 -12.43 -3.79
C ARG A 18 12.94 -12.13 -4.77
N PHE A 19 11.70 -12.32 -4.33
CA PHE A 19 10.53 -12.01 -5.15
C PHE A 19 10.53 -10.55 -5.59
N LEU A 20 10.74 -9.63 -4.66
CA LEU A 20 10.75 -8.21 -4.97
C LEU A 20 11.93 -7.80 -5.85
N SER A 21 13.05 -8.52 -5.74
CA SER A 21 14.22 -8.26 -6.59
C SER A 21 13.97 -8.63 -8.05
N GLU A 22 13.12 -9.63 -8.29
CA GLU A 22 12.75 -10.01 -9.66
C GLU A 22 11.94 -8.93 -10.36
N TYR A 23 11.33 -8.03 -9.60
CA TYR A 23 10.54 -6.93 -10.12
C TYR A 23 11.13 -5.58 -9.71
N ALA A 24 12.47 -5.51 -9.71
CA ALA A 24 13.19 -4.33 -9.19
C ALA A 24 12.81 -3.03 -9.90
N ASP A 25 12.36 -3.10 -11.15
CA ASP A 25 11.97 -1.93 -11.92
C ASP A 25 10.54 -1.47 -11.66
N LEU A 26 9.79 -2.20 -10.84
CA LEU A 26 8.41 -1.87 -10.54
C LEU A 26 8.28 -1.28 -9.14
N PRO A 27 7.36 -0.34 -8.94
CA PRO A 27 7.11 0.18 -7.61
C PRO A 27 6.36 -0.84 -6.75
N ILE A 28 6.52 -0.70 -5.44
CA ILE A 28 5.72 -1.45 -4.47
C ILE A 28 4.58 -0.54 -4.06
N VAL A 29 3.35 -0.97 -4.32
CA VAL A 29 2.17 -0.14 -4.12
C VAL A 29 1.38 -0.61 -2.90
N ALA A 30 1.01 0.32 -2.04
CA ALA A 30 0.16 0.02 -0.89
C ALA A 30 -0.68 1.23 -0.54
N HIS A 31 -1.87 0.99 0.03
CA HIS A 31 -2.66 2.05 0.61
C HIS A 31 -2.17 2.24 2.04
N CYS A 32 -1.80 3.46 2.42
CA CYS A 32 -1.08 3.74 3.67
C CYS A 32 0.28 3.03 3.70
N ALA A 33 1.08 3.23 2.65
CA ALA A 33 2.37 2.55 2.50
C ALA A 33 3.33 2.76 3.67
N GLU A 34 3.28 3.91 4.32
CA GLU A 34 4.09 4.18 5.50
C GLU A 34 3.84 3.16 6.60
N TYR A 35 2.57 2.82 6.85
CA TYR A 35 2.22 1.82 7.85
C TYR A 35 2.78 0.45 7.47
N ASP A 36 2.53 0.01 6.23
CA ASP A 36 2.99 -1.30 5.78
C ASP A 36 4.51 -1.42 5.80
N TYR A 37 5.20 -0.34 5.43
CA TYR A 37 6.65 -0.34 5.46
C TYR A 37 7.18 -0.33 6.89
N GLU A 38 6.81 0.68 7.69
CA GLU A 38 7.40 0.89 9.01
C GLU A 38 6.88 -0.04 10.09
N LYS A 39 5.58 -0.28 10.12
CA LYS A 39 4.96 -1.04 11.21
C LYS A 39 4.91 -2.53 10.95
N VAL A 40 4.99 -2.94 9.70
CA VAL A 40 4.90 -4.36 9.33
C VAL A 40 6.23 -4.89 8.84
N LEU A 41 6.70 -4.47 7.67
CA LEU A 41 7.89 -5.06 7.05
C LEU A 41 9.20 -4.68 7.74
N LEU A 42 9.39 -3.42 8.06
CA LEU A 42 10.62 -3.00 8.74
C LEU A 42 10.78 -3.75 10.06
N LYS A 43 9.70 -3.84 10.83
CA LYS A 43 9.70 -4.57 12.09
C LYS A 43 9.96 -6.05 11.89
N ALA A 44 9.31 -6.68 10.92
CA ALA A 44 9.48 -8.11 10.67
C ALA A 44 10.93 -8.44 10.28
N PHE A 45 11.51 -7.67 9.36
CA PHE A 45 12.89 -7.89 8.93
C PHE A 45 13.87 -7.62 10.06
N LYS A 46 13.63 -6.56 10.85
CA LYS A 46 14.49 -6.23 11.97
C LYS A 46 14.48 -7.34 13.02
N ASP A 47 13.31 -7.87 13.35
CA ASP A 47 13.16 -8.90 14.38
C ASP A 47 13.92 -10.19 14.07
N VAL A 48 14.15 -10.49 12.79
CA VAL A 48 14.92 -11.66 12.37
C VAL A 48 16.29 -11.30 11.80
N GLU A 49 16.74 -10.07 12.03
CA GLU A 49 18.07 -9.60 11.68
C GLU A 49 18.39 -9.68 10.17
N THR A 50 17.42 -9.27 9.34
CA THR A 50 17.56 -9.30 7.88
C THR A 50 17.26 -7.96 7.24
N LEU A 51 17.51 -6.86 7.95
CA LEU A 51 17.21 -5.50 7.43
C LEU A 51 17.88 -5.22 6.08
N GLU A 52 19.06 -5.77 5.85
CA GLU A 52 19.78 -5.55 4.60
C GLU A 52 19.05 -6.12 3.38
N TRP A 53 18.08 -7.00 3.60
CA TRP A 53 17.28 -7.58 2.52
C TRP A 53 15.98 -6.82 2.25
N LEU A 54 15.67 -5.83 3.07
CA LEU A 54 14.44 -5.04 2.89
C LEU A 54 14.64 -4.06 1.72
N PRO A 55 13.71 -4.04 0.75
CA PRO A 55 13.80 -3.07 -0.34
C PRO A 55 13.78 -1.63 0.15
N PRO A 56 14.46 -0.71 -0.53
CA PRO A 56 14.51 0.67 -0.08
C PRO A 56 13.13 1.34 -0.12
N VAL A 57 12.92 2.27 0.80
CA VAL A 57 11.64 2.99 0.92
C VAL A 57 11.27 3.74 -0.37
N GLU A 58 12.26 4.13 -1.15
CA GLU A 58 12.05 4.87 -2.40
C GLU A 58 11.28 4.09 -3.45
N ARG A 59 11.23 2.75 -3.33
CA ARG A 59 10.44 1.92 -4.24
C ARG A 59 8.95 1.96 -3.94
N TRP A 60 8.57 2.44 -2.75
CA TRP A 60 7.18 2.41 -2.33
C TRP A 60 6.37 3.57 -2.90
N ARG A 61 5.10 3.28 -3.21
CA ARG A 61 4.13 4.29 -3.64
C ARG A 61 2.88 4.13 -2.80
N CYS A 62 2.45 5.23 -2.20
CA CYS A 62 1.28 5.24 -1.34
C CYS A 62 0.06 5.74 -2.12
N THR A 63 -0.93 4.88 -2.28
CA THR A 63 -2.15 5.27 -3.00
C THR A 63 -2.98 6.28 -2.21
N GLN A 64 -2.86 6.31 -0.90
CA GLN A 64 -3.55 7.32 -0.09
C GLN A 64 -2.99 8.71 -0.36
N ILE A 65 -1.66 8.85 -0.39
CA ILE A 65 -1.02 10.13 -0.70
C ILE A 65 -1.33 10.53 -2.13
N LEU A 66 -1.25 9.58 -3.05
CA LEU A 66 -1.55 9.84 -4.46
C LEU A 66 -3.01 10.30 -4.62
N ALA A 67 -3.95 9.66 -3.92
CA ALA A 67 -5.35 10.04 -3.97
C ALA A 67 -5.57 11.48 -3.51
N LYS A 68 -4.84 11.91 -2.50
CA LYS A 68 -4.94 13.30 -2.01
C LYS A 68 -4.51 14.32 -3.05
N SER A 69 -3.65 13.94 -3.98
CA SER A 69 -3.20 14.83 -5.05
C SER A 69 -4.13 14.81 -6.28
N LYS A 70 -5.03 13.84 -6.37
CA LYS A 70 -5.87 13.63 -7.54
C LYS A 70 -7.37 13.82 -7.28
N LEU A 71 -7.81 13.55 -6.06
CA LEU A 71 -9.23 13.54 -5.70
C LEU A 71 -9.49 14.44 -4.50
N LYS A 72 -10.63 15.10 -4.50
CA LYS A 72 -11.06 15.89 -3.37
C LYS A 72 -12.15 15.12 -2.62
N LEU A 73 -11.75 14.45 -1.53
CA LEU A 73 -12.62 13.60 -0.74
C LEU A 73 -12.58 14.02 0.73
N PRO A 74 -13.65 13.75 1.50
CA PRO A 74 -13.63 14.03 2.95
C PRO A 74 -12.70 13.08 3.70
N LYS A 75 -12.51 11.86 3.19
CA LYS A 75 -11.65 10.86 3.79
C LYS A 75 -10.95 10.07 2.69
N TYR A 76 -9.79 9.51 3.00
CA TYR A 76 -8.96 8.81 2.04
C TYR A 76 -8.64 7.38 2.47
N GLY A 77 -9.57 6.72 3.16
CA GLY A 77 -9.48 5.28 3.38
C GLY A 77 -9.61 4.54 2.04
N LEU A 78 -9.23 3.26 2.00
CA LEU A 78 -9.27 2.51 0.76
C LEU A 78 -10.68 2.48 0.15
N ASP A 79 -11.71 2.27 0.97
CA ASP A 79 -13.09 2.22 0.48
C ASP A 79 -13.55 3.56 -0.09
N GLU A 80 -13.21 4.66 0.58
CA GLU A 80 -13.56 6.00 0.11
C GLU A 80 -12.85 6.34 -1.20
N VAL A 81 -11.61 5.91 -1.35
CA VAL A 81 -10.85 6.13 -2.57
C VAL A 81 -11.38 5.28 -3.71
N LEU A 82 -11.74 4.01 -3.45
CA LEU A 82 -12.37 3.15 -4.45
C LEU A 82 -13.65 3.79 -4.98
N GLU A 83 -14.50 4.27 -4.08
CA GLU A 83 -15.74 4.96 -4.46
C GLU A 83 -15.44 6.21 -5.28
N GLY A 84 -14.48 7.02 -4.82
CA GLY A 84 -14.09 8.24 -5.53
C GLY A 84 -13.54 7.99 -6.92
N CYS A 85 -12.95 6.82 -7.15
CA CYS A 85 -12.45 6.41 -8.47
C CYS A 85 -13.52 5.74 -9.33
N GLY A 86 -14.71 5.45 -8.78
CA GLY A 86 -15.73 4.68 -9.49
C GLY A 86 -15.35 3.23 -9.67
N LEU A 87 -14.49 2.70 -8.80
CA LEU A 87 -14.06 1.32 -8.84
C LEU A 87 -14.93 0.44 -7.94
N GLU A 88 -14.90 -0.87 -8.19
CA GLU A 88 -15.67 -1.81 -7.40
C GLU A 88 -15.26 -1.79 -5.94
N ALA A 89 -16.24 -1.62 -5.06
CA ALA A 89 -16.01 -1.58 -3.63
C ALA A 89 -15.69 -2.97 -3.07
N ARG A 90 -14.97 -3.01 -1.95
CA ARG A 90 -14.79 -4.26 -1.23
C ARG A 90 -16.15 -4.72 -0.69
N GLU A 91 -16.33 -6.03 -0.60
CA GLU A 91 -17.60 -6.59 -0.17
C GLU A 91 -17.87 -6.26 1.31
N PRO A 92 -19.00 -5.59 1.62
CA PRO A 92 -19.29 -5.20 3.00
C PRO A 92 -19.59 -6.42 3.87
N GLY A 93 -19.17 -6.33 5.14
CA GLY A 93 -19.43 -7.39 6.11
C GLY A 93 -18.50 -8.58 6.06
N LYS A 94 -17.59 -8.63 5.11
CA LYS A 94 -16.60 -9.70 5.04
C LYS A 94 -15.26 -9.28 5.63
N PRO A 95 -14.50 -10.22 6.18
CA PRO A 95 -13.14 -9.91 6.65
C PRO A 95 -12.30 -9.36 5.52
N HIS A 96 -11.41 -8.44 5.86
CA HIS A 96 -10.47 -7.92 4.88
C HIS A 96 -9.45 -9.00 4.55
N GLU A 97 -9.31 -9.30 3.28
CA GLU A 97 -8.33 -10.24 2.79
C GLU A 97 -7.15 -9.47 2.20
N ALA A 98 -5.95 -9.81 2.61
CA ALA A 98 -4.75 -9.10 2.16
C ALA A 98 -4.61 -9.09 0.64
N GLU A 99 -4.93 -10.22 0.00
CA GLU A 99 -4.87 -10.33 -1.46
C GLU A 99 -5.86 -9.38 -2.15
N LYS A 100 -7.09 -9.31 -1.64
CA LYS A 100 -8.11 -8.40 -2.18
C LYS A 100 -7.73 -6.95 -1.97
N ASP A 101 -7.20 -6.63 -0.80
CA ASP A 101 -6.79 -5.27 -0.50
C ASP A 101 -5.63 -4.85 -1.40
N ALA A 102 -4.69 -5.75 -1.65
CA ALA A 102 -3.58 -5.49 -2.56
C ALA A 102 -4.07 -5.26 -3.99
N GLU A 103 -5.03 -6.06 -4.46
CA GLU A 103 -5.64 -5.91 -5.77
C GLU A 103 -6.34 -4.55 -5.89
N CYS A 104 -7.11 -4.17 -4.86
CA CYS A 104 -7.78 -2.88 -4.83
C CYS A 104 -6.77 -1.73 -4.88
N ALA A 105 -5.70 -1.81 -4.11
CA ALA A 105 -4.66 -0.78 -4.11
C ALA A 105 -4.00 -0.67 -5.48
N ALA A 106 -3.74 -1.80 -6.13
CA ALA A 106 -3.18 -1.80 -7.49
C ALA A 106 -4.11 -1.12 -8.48
N ASN A 107 -5.41 -1.44 -8.43
CA ASN A 107 -6.39 -0.84 -9.32
C ASN A 107 -6.52 0.66 -9.09
N VAL A 108 -6.50 1.09 -7.82
CA VAL A 108 -6.51 2.51 -7.47
C VAL A 108 -5.28 3.19 -8.04
N TYR A 109 -4.10 2.60 -7.87
CA TYR A 109 -2.86 3.18 -8.37
C TYR A 109 -2.91 3.41 -9.88
N LEU A 110 -3.35 2.39 -10.62
CA LEU A 110 -3.44 2.48 -12.07
C LEU A 110 -4.45 3.55 -12.50
N HIS A 111 -5.59 3.61 -11.83
CA HIS A 111 -6.61 4.60 -12.15
C HIS A 111 -6.15 6.03 -11.83
N LEU A 112 -5.59 6.24 -10.65
CA LEU A 112 -5.15 7.58 -10.23
C LEU A 112 -4.07 8.15 -11.15
N ASN A 113 -3.23 7.29 -11.69
CA ASN A 113 -2.18 7.73 -12.62
C ASN A 113 -2.72 8.20 -13.97
N THR A 114 -4.00 7.93 -14.26
CA THR A 114 -4.63 8.47 -15.48
C THR A 114 -5.23 9.85 -15.26
N LEU A 115 -5.30 10.31 -14.01
CA LEU A 115 -5.93 11.58 -13.66
C LEU A 115 -4.90 12.70 -13.54
N PRO A 116 -5.27 13.94 -13.88
CA PRO A 116 -4.40 15.07 -13.62
C PRO A 116 -4.34 15.40 -12.13
N ASP A 117 -3.27 16.06 -11.71
CA ASP A 117 -3.19 16.55 -10.35
C ASP A 117 -4.21 17.65 -10.12
N LEU A 118 -4.73 17.74 -8.90
CA LEU A 118 -5.59 18.85 -8.53
C LEU A 118 -4.81 20.16 -8.59
N LYS A 119 -5.50 21.24 -8.93
CA LYS A 119 -4.90 22.56 -8.89
C LYS A 119 -4.63 22.93 -7.43
N GLU A 120 -3.63 23.76 -7.23
CA GLU A 120 -3.26 24.22 -5.89
C GLU A 120 -4.46 24.73 -5.10
N SER A 121 -5.35 25.45 -5.73
CA SER A 121 -6.57 25.98 -5.11
C SER A 121 -7.55 24.88 -4.68
N GLU A 122 -7.43 23.67 -5.23
CA GLU A 122 -8.31 22.54 -4.93
C GLU A 122 -7.75 21.60 -3.87
N LEU A 123 -6.45 21.73 -3.55
CA LEU A 123 -5.79 20.80 -2.63
C LEU A 123 -6.23 20.95 -1.18
N GLY A 124 -6.69 22.13 -0.80
CA GLY A 124 -7.11 22.37 0.55
C GLY A 124 -5.96 22.43 1.55
N PHE A 125 -6.29 22.53 2.83
CA PHE A 125 -5.29 22.76 3.88
C PHE A 125 -4.48 21.51 4.24
N TRP A 126 -4.93 20.32 3.89
CA TRP A 126 -4.19 19.10 4.25
C TRP A 126 -2.92 18.87 3.43
N ASN A 127 -2.68 19.73 2.44
CA ASN A 127 -1.45 19.68 1.66
C ASN A 127 -0.48 20.80 2.02
N GLN A 128 -0.77 21.49 3.09
CA GLN A 128 0.09 22.55 3.58
C GLN A 128 1.08 22.04 4.62
#